data_f20361cdbfb0be4b9ea132557ba698a4
#
_entry.id   f20361cdbfb0be4b9ea132557ba698a4
#
_cell.length_a   1.000
_cell.length_b   1.000
_cell.length_c   1.000
_cell.angle_alpha   90.00
_cell.angle_beta   90.00
_cell.angle_gamma   90.00
#
_symmetry.space_group_name_H-M   'P 1'
#
loop_
_entity.id
_entity.type
_entity.pdbx_description
1 polymer ?
#
loop_
_entity_poly.entity_id
_entity_poly.type
_entity_poly.pdbx_seq_one_letter_code
_entity_poly.pdbx_strand_id
1 'polypeptide(L)'
;IELALTDAPVSEPYIAMTCAMLRQCGISVVAERQRYVVTPGLPRCDELRVEPDASSLSYLLAAAAISGTTVEASGIGAGSLQADAGFVRVLADMGCAVTVAPDCIALRGAPLAGIDLDLGAMPDVVLTLAAIAPFAQGPVRMRNIAHLRGKESDRIDAAAHALTALGVRCQIGRAHV
;
A
#
# COMPACT_ATOMS: atom_id res chain seq x y z
N ILE A 1 -22.52 6.91 -16.87
CA ILE A 1 -22.68 5.99 -15.72
C ILE A 1 -22.57 6.82 -14.45
N GLU A 2 -23.51 6.63 -13.55
CA GLU A 2 -23.49 7.22 -12.22
C GLU A 2 -23.41 6.11 -11.18
N LEU A 3 -22.47 6.25 -10.26
CA LEU A 3 -22.27 5.35 -9.13
C LEU A 3 -22.41 6.17 -7.85
N ALA A 4 -23.31 5.75 -6.96
CA ALA A 4 -23.45 6.30 -5.62
C ALA A 4 -23.10 5.21 -4.60
N LEU A 5 -22.17 5.50 -3.71
CA LEU A 5 -21.82 4.59 -2.63
C LEU A 5 -22.77 4.80 -1.46
N THR A 6 -23.22 3.72 -0.86
CA THR A 6 -24.10 3.75 0.32
C THR A 6 -23.32 4.04 1.60
N ASP A 7 -22.03 3.66 1.61
CA ASP A 7 -21.16 3.78 2.77
C ASP A 7 -19.82 4.43 2.39
N ALA A 8 -19.04 4.80 3.39
CA ALA A 8 -17.68 5.31 3.17
C ALA A 8 -16.83 4.25 2.48
N PRO A 9 -16.12 4.60 1.39
CA PRO A 9 -15.29 3.64 0.68
C PRO A 9 -14.13 3.17 1.54
N VAL A 10 -13.89 1.87 1.55
CA VAL A 10 -12.63 1.31 2.01
C VAL A 10 -11.64 1.30 0.85
N SER A 11 -10.36 1.48 1.14
CA SER A 11 -9.31 1.48 0.09
C SER A 11 -9.56 2.55 -1.00
N GLU A 12 -10.00 3.74 -0.60
CA GLU A 12 -10.30 4.88 -1.48
C GLU A 12 -9.18 5.19 -2.51
N PRO A 13 -7.88 5.03 -2.21
CA PRO A 13 -6.82 5.28 -3.18
C PRO A 13 -6.94 4.47 -4.48
N TYR A 14 -7.49 3.26 -4.42
CA TYR A 14 -7.70 2.45 -5.64
C TYR A 14 -8.80 3.03 -6.54
N ILE A 15 -9.83 3.62 -5.93
CA ILE A 15 -10.87 4.33 -6.69
C ILE A 15 -10.26 5.59 -7.32
N ALA A 16 -9.47 6.34 -6.55
CA ALA A 16 -8.79 7.54 -7.03
C ALA A 16 -7.83 7.21 -8.20
N MET A 17 -7.07 6.12 -8.10
CA MET A 17 -6.20 5.63 -9.17
C MET A 17 -7.00 5.30 -10.44
N THR A 18 -8.11 4.57 -10.31
CA THR A 18 -9.00 4.26 -11.44
C THR A 18 -9.54 5.52 -12.10
N CYS A 19 -10.01 6.49 -11.30
CA CYS A 19 -10.49 7.77 -11.82
C CYS A 19 -9.38 8.56 -12.54
N ALA A 20 -8.15 8.55 -12.01
CA ALA A 20 -7.01 9.21 -12.63
C ALA A 20 -6.65 8.56 -13.96
N MET A 21 -6.60 7.24 -14.04
CA MET A 21 -6.33 6.50 -15.28
C MET A 21 -7.39 6.75 -16.35
N LEU A 22 -8.68 6.77 -15.97
CA LEU A 22 -9.77 7.11 -16.90
C LEU A 22 -9.58 8.53 -17.46
N ARG A 23 -9.22 9.50 -16.62
CA ARG A 23 -8.96 10.89 -17.06
C ARG A 23 -7.73 10.96 -17.99
N GLN A 24 -6.67 10.22 -17.72
CA GLN A 24 -5.52 10.12 -18.60
C GLN A 24 -5.90 9.60 -20.00
N CYS A 25 -6.88 8.69 -20.05
CA CYS A 25 -7.43 8.18 -21.31
C CYS A 25 -8.51 9.11 -21.92
N GLY A 26 -8.66 10.35 -21.46
CA GLY A 26 -9.61 11.31 -22.00
C GLY A 26 -11.07 11.06 -21.62
N ILE A 27 -11.35 10.17 -20.67
CA ILE A 27 -12.70 9.92 -20.14
C ILE A 27 -12.97 10.92 -19.02
N SER A 28 -14.07 11.66 -19.11
CA SER A 28 -14.48 12.57 -18.05
C SER A 28 -15.05 11.80 -16.87
N VAL A 29 -14.45 12.02 -15.70
CA VAL A 29 -14.88 11.46 -14.41
C VAL A 29 -15.00 12.57 -13.40
N VAL A 30 -16.21 12.80 -12.88
CA VAL A 30 -16.49 13.66 -11.73
C VAL A 30 -16.57 12.77 -10.50
N ALA A 31 -15.76 13.07 -9.50
CA ALA A 31 -15.72 12.36 -8.21
C ALA A 31 -16.05 13.34 -7.10
N GLU A 32 -17.18 13.17 -6.45
CA GLU A 32 -17.69 14.02 -5.36
C GLU A 32 -18.05 13.13 -4.17
N ARG A 33 -17.23 13.15 -3.12
CA ARG A 33 -17.44 12.33 -1.93
C ARG A 33 -17.73 10.86 -2.28
N GLN A 34 -18.99 10.44 -2.17
CA GLN A 34 -19.47 9.07 -2.42
C GLN A 34 -20.17 8.90 -3.78
N ARG A 35 -20.02 9.89 -4.68
CA ARG A 35 -20.67 9.90 -6.00
C ARG A 35 -19.63 10.03 -7.11
N TYR A 36 -19.74 9.15 -8.08
CA TYR A 36 -18.85 9.13 -9.24
C TYR A 36 -19.70 9.16 -10.51
N VAL A 37 -19.44 10.14 -11.37
CA VAL A 37 -20.12 10.26 -12.67
C VAL A 37 -19.09 10.08 -13.76
N VAL A 38 -19.24 9.02 -14.54
CA VAL A 38 -18.40 8.73 -15.70
C VAL A 38 -19.17 9.04 -16.94
N THR A 39 -18.71 10.01 -17.72
CA THR A 39 -19.33 10.37 -18.99
C THR A 39 -19.02 9.30 -20.04
N PRO A 40 -20.01 8.77 -20.77
CA PRO A 40 -19.76 7.84 -21.86
C PRO A 40 -18.82 8.45 -22.91
N GLY A 41 -17.86 7.67 -23.38
CA GLY A 41 -16.88 8.10 -24.38
C GLY A 41 -15.93 6.98 -24.74
N LEU A 42 -15.23 7.15 -25.86
CA LEU A 42 -14.13 6.26 -26.23
C LEU A 42 -12.83 6.79 -25.62
N PRO A 43 -11.96 5.91 -25.09
CA PRO A 43 -10.64 6.31 -24.66
C PRO A 43 -9.88 7.00 -25.82
N ARG A 44 -9.18 8.07 -25.49
CA ARG A 44 -8.39 8.88 -26.44
C ARG A 44 -6.98 9.02 -25.88
N CYS A 45 -6.28 7.91 -25.76
CA CYS A 45 -4.87 7.89 -25.41
C CYS A 45 -4.14 7.01 -26.43
N ASP A 46 -3.12 7.55 -27.08
CA ASP A 46 -2.31 6.82 -28.05
C ASP A 46 -1.29 5.92 -27.30
N GLU A 47 -0.94 6.32 -26.08
CA GLU A 47 0.00 5.61 -25.22
C GLU A 47 -0.43 5.71 -23.75
N LEU A 48 -0.40 4.59 -23.07
CA LEU A 48 -0.59 4.49 -21.63
C LEU A 48 0.61 3.79 -21.00
N ARG A 49 1.39 4.53 -20.21
CA ARG A 49 2.49 3.95 -19.44
C ARG A 49 1.93 3.31 -18.19
N VAL A 50 2.14 2.00 -18.05
CA VAL A 50 1.80 1.24 -16.84
C VAL A 50 3.01 1.26 -15.91
N GLU A 51 2.81 1.72 -14.68
CA GLU A 51 3.84 1.69 -13.64
C GLU A 51 4.14 0.25 -13.19
N PRO A 52 5.36 -0.04 -12.69
CA PRO A 52 5.62 -1.26 -11.93
C PRO A 52 4.65 -1.37 -10.74
N ASP A 53 4.25 -2.59 -10.42
CA ASP A 53 3.35 -2.87 -9.30
C ASP A 53 4.02 -2.56 -7.96
N ALA A 54 3.51 -1.55 -7.25
CA ALA A 54 4.05 -1.10 -5.96
C ALA A 54 3.87 -2.15 -4.85
N SER A 55 2.79 -2.95 -4.90
CA SER A 55 2.57 -4.02 -3.92
C SER A 55 3.64 -5.11 -4.07
N SER A 56 3.95 -5.52 -5.31
CA SER A 56 5.05 -6.46 -5.59
C SER A 56 6.41 -5.86 -5.25
N LEU A 57 6.62 -4.57 -5.53
CA LEU A 57 7.85 -3.88 -5.14
C LEU A 57 8.07 -3.90 -3.63
N SER A 58 7.00 -3.87 -2.83
CA SER A 58 7.10 -3.91 -1.37
C SER A 58 7.91 -5.11 -0.85
N TYR A 59 7.86 -6.26 -1.53
CA TYR A 59 8.62 -7.46 -1.16
C TYR A 59 10.14 -7.25 -1.32
N LEU A 60 10.55 -6.59 -2.41
CA LEU A 60 11.97 -6.29 -2.65
C LEU A 60 12.48 -5.24 -1.68
N LEU A 61 11.67 -4.21 -1.41
CA LEU A 61 11.97 -3.18 -0.39
C LEU A 61 12.10 -3.82 1.00
N ALA A 62 11.18 -4.70 1.37
CA ALA A 62 11.22 -5.42 2.63
C ALA A 62 12.46 -6.32 2.75
N ALA A 63 12.80 -7.07 1.70
CA ALA A 63 13.99 -7.91 1.68
C ALA A 63 15.28 -7.08 1.85
N ALA A 64 15.37 -5.93 1.17
CA ALA A 64 16.50 -5.01 1.33
C ALA A 64 16.55 -4.42 2.74
N ALA A 65 15.39 -4.05 3.31
CA ALA A 65 15.29 -3.48 4.65
C ALA A 65 15.87 -4.42 5.73
N ILE A 66 15.48 -5.70 5.70
CA ILE A 66 15.93 -6.68 6.71
C ILE A 66 17.37 -7.20 6.47
N SER A 67 17.84 -7.18 5.21
CA SER A 67 19.20 -7.65 4.87
C SER A 67 20.27 -6.56 4.93
N GLY A 68 19.87 -5.28 5.11
CA GLY A 68 20.80 -4.15 5.09
C GLY A 68 21.37 -3.82 3.71
N THR A 69 20.81 -4.41 2.64
CA THR A 69 21.24 -4.18 1.26
C THR A 69 20.59 -2.96 0.65
N THR A 70 20.97 -2.64 -0.58
CA THR A 70 20.37 -1.54 -1.36
C THR A 70 19.54 -2.12 -2.50
N VAL A 71 18.37 -1.56 -2.71
CA VAL A 71 17.52 -1.81 -3.88
C VAL A 71 17.15 -0.48 -4.53
N GLU A 72 17.08 -0.49 -5.85
CA GLU A 72 16.64 0.63 -6.67
C GLU A 72 15.57 0.12 -7.64
N ALA A 73 14.46 0.82 -7.72
CA ALA A 73 13.34 0.53 -8.63
C ALA A 73 13.10 1.72 -9.53
N SER A 74 13.21 1.52 -10.83
CA SER A 74 12.92 2.51 -11.86
C SER A 74 11.50 2.34 -12.40
N GLY A 75 10.93 3.42 -12.93
CA GLY A 75 9.59 3.43 -13.51
C GLY A 75 8.48 3.71 -12.50
N ILE A 76 8.82 3.90 -11.24
CA ILE A 76 7.91 4.26 -10.15
C ILE A 76 8.61 5.27 -9.23
N GLY A 77 7.90 6.28 -8.75
CA GLY A 77 8.52 7.32 -7.94
C GLY A 77 7.50 8.24 -7.28
N ALA A 78 7.88 9.50 -7.08
CA ALA A 78 7.09 10.48 -6.35
C ALA A 78 5.70 10.77 -6.96
N GLY A 79 5.54 10.55 -8.26
CA GLY A 79 4.30 10.77 -9.00
C GLY A 79 3.40 9.54 -9.11
N SER A 80 3.75 8.43 -8.46
CA SER A 80 2.96 7.20 -8.53
C SER A 80 1.53 7.42 -8.02
N LEU A 81 0.56 6.89 -8.76
CA LEU A 81 -0.84 6.86 -8.36
C LEU A 81 -1.15 5.72 -7.39
N GLN A 82 -0.23 4.77 -7.24
CA GLN A 82 -0.40 3.62 -6.37
C GLN A 82 -0.10 4.02 -4.92
N ALA A 83 -1.09 3.87 -4.03
CA ALA A 83 -0.92 4.17 -2.60
C ALA A 83 0.22 3.35 -1.98
N ASP A 84 0.39 2.10 -2.41
CA ASP A 84 1.39 1.17 -1.91
C ASP A 84 2.84 1.63 -2.18
N ALA A 85 3.07 2.54 -3.14
CA ALA A 85 4.36 3.21 -3.31
C ALA A 85 4.77 3.98 -2.03
N GLY A 86 3.79 4.38 -1.21
CA GLY A 86 4.00 4.97 0.11
C GLY A 86 4.67 4.04 1.13
N PHE A 87 4.73 2.73 0.89
CA PHE A 87 5.40 1.78 1.78
C PHE A 87 6.88 2.12 2.00
N VAL A 88 7.53 2.71 1.02
CA VAL A 88 8.91 3.17 1.16
C VAL A 88 9.08 4.20 2.29
N ARG A 89 8.06 5.04 2.55
CA ARG A 89 8.06 6.00 3.66
C ARG A 89 7.92 5.30 5.00
N VAL A 90 7.09 4.25 5.06
CA VAL A 90 7.00 3.40 6.27
C VAL A 90 8.36 2.83 6.63
N LEU A 91 9.11 2.33 5.65
CA LEU A 91 10.47 1.82 5.87
C LEU A 91 11.47 2.93 6.25
N ALA A 92 11.31 4.16 5.73
CA ALA A 92 12.08 5.31 6.17
C ALA A 92 11.82 5.63 7.64
N ASP A 93 10.56 5.65 8.06
CA ASP A 93 10.15 5.89 9.45
C ASP A 93 10.64 4.77 10.40
N MET A 94 10.84 3.55 9.87
CA MET A 94 11.46 2.44 10.58
C MET A 94 13.00 2.51 10.61
N GLY A 95 13.63 3.48 9.92
CA GLY A 95 15.06 3.74 10.00
C GLY A 95 15.86 3.48 8.70
N CYS A 96 15.24 3.00 7.64
CA CYS A 96 15.92 2.80 6.36
C CYS A 96 16.28 4.13 5.69
N ALA A 97 17.41 4.18 4.99
CA ALA A 97 17.75 5.31 4.14
C ALA A 97 16.99 5.23 2.81
N VAL A 98 16.20 6.25 2.50
CA VAL A 98 15.31 6.26 1.35
C VAL A 98 15.52 7.49 0.49
N THR A 99 15.49 7.30 -0.83
CA THR A 99 15.43 8.37 -1.82
C THR A 99 14.25 8.11 -2.75
N VAL A 100 13.42 9.12 -2.95
CA VAL A 100 12.28 9.07 -3.89
C VAL A 100 12.45 10.17 -4.91
N ALA A 101 12.74 9.79 -6.14
CA ALA A 101 12.83 10.66 -7.30
C ALA A 101 11.50 10.61 -8.11
N PRO A 102 11.33 11.43 -9.14
CA PRO A 102 10.10 11.40 -9.95
C PRO A 102 9.78 10.03 -10.56
N ASP A 103 10.79 9.26 -10.96
CA ASP A 103 10.66 7.98 -11.69
C ASP A 103 11.54 6.87 -11.08
N CYS A 104 11.94 7.02 -9.82
CA CYS A 104 12.81 6.06 -9.15
C CYS A 104 12.58 6.08 -7.64
N ILE A 105 12.62 4.92 -7.04
CA ILE A 105 12.67 4.71 -5.59
C ILE A 105 13.93 3.92 -5.27
N ALA A 106 14.76 4.45 -4.37
CA ALA A 106 15.91 3.74 -3.84
C ALA A 106 15.79 3.60 -2.32
N LEU A 107 16.14 2.42 -1.81
CA LEU A 107 16.16 2.12 -0.38
C LEU A 107 17.44 1.37 -0.03
N ARG A 108 18.06 1.78 1.08
CA ARG A 108 19.10 1.02 1.77
C ARG A 108 18.61 0.59 3.14
N GLY A 109 18.64 -0.70 3.42
CA GLY A 109 18.25 -1.27 4.68
C GLY A 109 19.13 -0.81 5.85
N ALA A 110 18.50 -0.77 7.04
CA ALA A 110 19.14 -0.44 8.32
C ALA A 110 18.42 -1.20 9.44
N PRO A 111 18.95 -1.23 10.68
CA PRO A 111 18.22 -1.78 11.82
C PRO A 111 16.85 -1.14 11.96
N LEU A 112 15.80 -1.98 11.91
CA LEU A 112 14.42 -1.50 11.89
C LEU A 112 13.94 -1.12 13.30
N ALA A 113 13.40 0.07 13.45
CA ALA A 113 12.68 0.48 14.66
C ALA A 113 11.23 -0.03 14.65
N GLY A 114 10.61 -0.11 15.83
CA GLY A 114 9.16 -0.32 15.93
C GLY A 114 8.39 0.89 15.41
N ILE A 115 7.14 0.67 15.01
CA ILE A 115 6.28 1.72 14.44
C ILE A 115 4.82 1.50 14.80
N ASP A 116 4.06 2.58 14.93
CA ASP A 116 2.60 2.58 15.08
C ASP A 116 1.99 3.43 13.96
N LEU A 117 1.25 2.80 13.04
CA LEU A 117 0.76 3.49 11.84
C LEU A 117 -0.62 3.00 11.41
N ASP A 118 -1.30 3.85 10.65
CA ASP A 118 -2.55 3.55 9.94
C ASP A 118 -2.21 3.03 8.53
N LEU A 119 -2.74 1.84 8.19
CA LEU A 119 -2.55 1.20 6.88
C LEU A 119 -3.86 1.06 6.09
N GLY A 120 -4.92 1.76 6.48
CA GLY A 120 -6.20 1.70 5.79
C GLY A 120 -6.13 2.07 4.30
N ALA A 121 -5.20 2.94 3.93
CA ALA A 121 -4.96 3.34 2.54
C ALA A 121 -4.04 2.38 1.75
N MET A 122 -3.31 1.50 2.44
CA MET A 122 -2.31 0.59 1.84
C MET A 122 -2.52 -0.86 2.32
N PRO A 123 -3.68 -1.46 2.06
CA PRO A 123 -4.03 -2.78 2.62
C PRO A 123 -3.13 -3.91 2.13
N ASP A 124 -2.60 -3.83 0.92
CA ASP A 124 -1.85 -4.93 0.33
C ASP A 124 -0.40 -5.03 0.83
N VAL A 125 0.15 -3.93 1.41
CA VAL A 125 1.47 -3.98 2.06
C VAL A 125 1.42 -4.41 3.54
N VAL A 126 0.24 -4.61 4.11
CA VAL A 126 0.09 -5.05 5.51
C VAL A 126 0.79 -6.38 5.77
N LEU A 127 0.65 -7.35 4.86
CA LEU A 127 1.30 -8.64 4.99
C LEU A 127 2.82 -8.54 4.85
N THR A 128 3.29 -7.66 3.97
CA THR A 128 4.73 -7.36 3.82
C THR A 128 5.30 -6.78 5.11
N LEU A 129 4.61 -5.79 5.70
CA LEU A 129 5.05 -5.21 6.98
C LEU A 129 4.99 -6.24 8.11
N ALA A 130 3.95 -7.08 8.16
CA ALA A 130 3.85 -8.17 9.13
C ALA A 130 5.03 -9.14 9.04
N ALA A 131 5.47 -9.47 7.82
CA ALA A 131 6.59 -10.38 7.61
C ALA A 131 7.94 -9.83 8.10
N ILE A 132 8.14 -8.51 8.05
CA ILE A 132 9.38 -7.87 8.54
C ILE A 132 9.30 -7.38 9.98
N ALA A 133 8.10 -7.32 10.56
CA ALA A 133 7.90 -6.89 11.96
C ALA A 133 8.78 -7.63 12.98
N PRO A 134 9.03 -8.96 12.84
CA PRO A 134 9.92 -9.69 13.76
C PRO A 134 11.36 -9.19 13.81
N PHE A 135 11.81 -8.47 12.79
CA PHE A 135 13.17 -7.92 12.68
C PHE A 135 13.28 -6.50 13.29
N ALA A 136 12.16 -5.91 13.71
CA ALA A 136 12.16 -4.58 14.31
C ALA A 136 12.61 -4.63 15.79
N GLN A 137 13.31 -3.59 16.24
CA GLN A 137 13.78 -3.41 17.61
C GLN A 137 12.68 -2.87 18.54
N GLY A 138 11.42 -3.08 18.22
CA GLY A 138 10.27 -2.62 19.01
C GLY A 138 8.95 -3.12 18.42
N PRO A 139 7.83 -2.83 19.07
CA PRO A 139 6.54 -3.27 18.58
C PRO A 139 6.17 -2.59 17.26
N VAL A 140 5.63 -3.38 16.33
CA VAL A 140 5.01 -2.89 15.10
C VAL A 140 3.51 -2.98 15.26
N ARG A 141 2.82 -1.85 15.24
CA ARG A 141 1.37 -1.76 15.39
C ARG A 141 0.74 -1.23 14.11
N MET A 142 -0.20 -2.00 13.58
CA MET A 142 -0.92 -1.68 12.35
C MET A 142 -2.38 -1.39 12.69
N ARG A 143 -2.87 -0.21 12.30
CA ARG A 143 -4.24 0.23 12.60
C ARG A 143 -5.06 0.37 11.32
N ASN A 144 -6.38 0.38 11.48
CA ASN A 144 -7.36 0.60 10.41
C ASN A 144 -7.29 -0.45 9.29
N ILE A 145 -7.05 -1.70 9.64
CA ILE A 145 -6.90 -2.82 8.70
C ILE A 145 -8.04 -3.85 8.78
N ALA A 146 -9.13 -3.54 9.50
CA ALA A 146 -10.23 -4.48 9.74
C ALA A 146 -10.85 -5.03 8.45
N HIS A 147 -10.87 -4.24 7.38
CA HIS A 147 -11.40 -4.64 6.07
C HIS A 147 -10.61 -5.79 5.41
N LEU A 148 -9.41 -6.10 5.88
CA LEU A 148 -8.63 -7.26 5.42
C LEU A 148 -9.24 -8.61 5.81
N ARG A 149 -10.17 -8.63 6.77
CA ARG A 149 -10.94 -9.83 7.12
C ARG A 149 -11.92 -10.25 6.03
N GLY A 150 -12.37 -9.32 5.21
CA GLY A 150 -13.32 -9.55 4.12
C GLY A 150 -12.67 -9.72 2.74
N LYS A 151 -11.36 -9.96 2.66
CA LYS A 151 -10.65 -10.25 1.40
C LYS A 151 -10.88 -11.72 0.98
N GLU A 152 -10.06 -12.25 0.07
CA GLU A 152 -10.12 -13.66 -0.38
C GLU A 152 -9.96 -14.68 0.79
N SER A 153 -9.34 -14.23 1.88
CA SER A 153 -9.24 -14.91 3.17
C SER A 153 -9.21 -13.86 4.29
N ASP A 154 -9.37 -14.27 5.55
CA ASP A 154 -9.05 -13.40 6.67
C ASP A 154 -7.53 -13.26 6.77
N ARG A 155 -7.00 -12.22 6.08
CA ARG A 155 -5.55 -11.95 6.01
C ARG A 155 -4.94 -11.64 7.38
N ILE A 156 -5.72 -11.08 8.31
CA ILE A 156 -5.25 -10.75 9.66
C ILE A 156 -5.01 -12.03 10.45
N ASP A 157 -5.99 -12.92 10.47
CA ASP A 157 -5.87 -14.19 11.19
C ASP A 157 -4.78 -15.07 10.55
N ALA A 158 -4.71 -15.12 9.22
CA ALA A 158 -3.69 -15.88 8.51
C ALA A 158 -2.26 -15.39 8.86
N ALA A 159 -2.03 -14.07 8.87
CA ALA A 159 -0.75 -13.48 9.24
C ALA A 159 -0.40 -13.76 10.71
N ALA A 160 -1.37 -13.60 11.62
CA ALA A 160 -1.17 -13.86 13.04
C ALA A 160 -0.84 -15.32 13.32
N HIS A 161 -1.52 -16.26 12.66
CA HIS A 161 -1.22 -17.70 12.73
C HIS A 161 0.20 -18.01 12.25
N ALA A 162 0.57 -17.49 11.07
CA ALA A 162 1.90 -17.72 10.51
C ALA A 162 3.01 -17.17 11.43
N LEU A 163 2.88 -15.95 11.92
CA LEU A 163 3.83 -15.34 12.85
C LEU A 163 3.93 -16.12 14.17
N THR A 164 2.80 -16.55 14.71
CA THR A 164 2.76 -17.34 15.96
C THR A 164 3.44 -18.71 15.76
N ALA A 165 3.23 -19.36 14.64
CA ALA A 165 3.89 -20.63 14.29
C ALA A 165 5.43 -20.48 14.20
N LEU A 166 5.91 -19.28 13.86
CA LEU A 166 7.33 -18.93 13.85
C LEU A 166 7.85 -18.47 15.24
N GLY A 167 7.02 -18.54 16.27
CA GLY A 167 7.41 -18.13 17.63
C GLY A 167 7.34 -16.62 17.88
N VAL A 168 6.79 -15.85 16.96
CA VAL A 168 6.63 -14.40 17.10
C VAL A 168 5.39 -14.09 17.94
N ARG A 169 5.54 -13.25 18.96
CA ARG A 169 4.41 -12.80 19.77
C ARG A 169 3.56 -11.83 18.96
N CYS A 170 2.36 -12.26 18.61
CA CYS A 170 1.40 -11.47 17.85
C CYS A 170 0.11 -11.31 18.66
N GLN A 171 -0.50 -10.13 18.60
CA GLN A 171 -1.77 -9.85 19.25
C GLN A 171 -2.70 -9.13 18.28
N ILE A 172 -3.90 -9.67 18.10
CA ILE A 172 -4.96 -9.01 17.35
C ILE A 172 -5.77 -8.17 18.33
N GLY A 173 -5.74 -6.85 18.15
CA GLY A 173 -6.55 -5.91 18.90
C GLY A 173 -8.04 -6.01 18.52
N ARG A 174 -8.93 -5.60 19.42
CA ARG A 174 -10.34 -5.40 19.07
C ARG A 174 -10.47 -4.10 18.30
N ALA A 175 -11.20 -4.13 17.18
CA ALA A 175 -11.67 -2.90 16.55
C ALA A 175 -12.60 -2.19 17.55
N HIS A 176 -12.26 -0.99 17.96
CA HIS A 176 -13.22 -0.12 18.62
C HIS A 176 -14.12 0.42 17.51
N VAL A 177 -15.36 -0.01 17.52
CA VAL A 177 -16.45 0.55 16.69
C VAL A 177 -16.93 1.83 17.35
#